data_ff5151781b806cef4c13f0e2f56aaf78
#
_entry.id   ff5151781b806cef4c13f0e2f56aaf78
#
_cell.length_a   1.000
_cell.length_b   1.000
_cell.length_c   1.000
_cell.angle_alpha   90.00
_cell.angle_beta   90.00
_cell.angle_gamma   90.00
#
_symmetry.space_group_name_H-M   'P 1'
#
loop_
_entity.id
_entity.type
_entity.pdbx_description
1 polymer ?
#
loop_
_entity_poly.entity_id
_entity_poly.type
_entity_poly.pdbx_seq_one_letter_code
_entity_poly.pdbx_strand_id
1 'polypeptide(L)'
;MENQVSFDGLDFSPEINLSRYLQNIKQFPILSQEEEYNLAKEYVRTRDAKISYRLVTSHLRLVVKVVSKFRGYGLPVAEMISEGNIGLLYAVDKFDPDKGFRFSTYALWWIRAAVQKYVLNSWSLVKIGTTAAQKKLFFNLRKVKNRLNLTDDREMSQDVIRNIASSLDVSVQEVTDMNTRLKSHDGSLNVLVDSSSDNGSELLDFIADTKPNQEEW
;
A
#
# COMPACT_ATOMS: atom_id res chain seq x y z
N MET A 1 -10.11 -41.14 -8.70
CA MET A 1 -8.88 -40.91 -7.92
C MET A 1 -8.85 -39.43 -7.58
N GLU A 2 -9.40 -39.07 -6.45
CA GLU A 2 -9.45 -37.70 -5.94
C GLU A 2 -8.03 -37.31 -5.49
N ASN A 3 -7.42 -36.40 -6.20
CA ASN A 3 -6.23 -35.70 -5.70
C ASN A 3 -6.65 -34.82 -4.52
N GLN A 4 -6.60 -35.37 -3.31
CA GLN A 4 -6.55 -34.59 -2.10
C GLN A 4 -5.28 -33.75 -2.16
N VAL A 5 -5.42 -32.48 -2.52
CA VAL A 5 -4.36 -31.50 -2.29
C VAL A 5 -4.31 -31.31 -0.78
N SER A 6 -3.37 -32.00 -0.14
CA SER A 6 -3.06 -31.80 1.27
C SER A 6 -2.56 -30.38 1.45
N PHE A 7 -3.26 -29.61 2.28
CA PHE A 7 -2.93 -28.22 2.64
C PHE A 7 -1.73 -28.10 3.58
N ASP A 8 -1.16 -29.23 3.99
CA ASP A 8 -0.02 -29.29 4.90
C ASP A 8 1.29 -28.96 4.17
N GLY A 9 1.83 -27.80 4.45
CA GLY A 9 3.23 -27.46 4.15
C GLY A 9 3.51 -26.35 3.15
N LEU A 10 2.52 -25.74 2.53
CA LEU A 10 2.73 -24.56 1.69
C LEU A 10 2.54 -23.29 2.53
N ASP A 11 3.65 -22.81 3.07
CA ASP A 11 3.71 -21.54 3.77
C ASP A 11 3.55 -20.41 2.74
N PHE A 12 2.31 -19.96 2.54
CA PHE A 12 1.96 -18.90 1.61
C PHE A 12 2.18 -17.49 2.18
N SER A 13 2.84 -17.39 3.33
CA SER A 13 3.18 -16.09 3.89
C SER A 13 4.30 -15.43 3.09
N PRO A 14 4.08 -14.29 2.44
CA PRO A 14 5.11 -13.55 1.75
C PRO A 14 6.16 -12.96 2.72
N GLU A 15 5.86 -12.95 4.01
CA GLU A 15 6.72 -12.38 5.06
C GLU A 15 7.94 -13.25 5.35
N ILE A 16 7.79 -14.57 5.32
CA ILE A 16 8.88 -15.51 5.66
C ILE A 16 9.90 -15.63 4.52
N ASN A 17 9.42 -15.76 3.27
CA ASN A 17 10.30 -15.85 2.10
C ASN A 17 9.60 -15.37 0.83
N LEU A 18 9.77 -14.10 0.50
CA LEU A 18 9.16 -13.48 -0.68
C LEU A 18 9.54 -14.20 -2.00
N SER A 19 10.79 -14.63 -2.14
CA SER A 19 11.26 -15.32 -3.35
C SER A 19 10.55 -16.65 -3.55
N ARG A 20 10.40 -17.44 -2.48
CA ARG A 20 9.67 -18.71 -2.50
C ARG A 20 8.19 -18.49 -2.79
N TYR A 21 7.58 -17.50 -2.16
CA TYR A 21 6.19 -17.10 -2.45
C TYR A 21 5.99 -16.78 -3.93
N LEU A 22 6.88 -15.95 -4.53
CA LEU A 22 6.82 -15.59 -5.94
C LEU A 22 7.00 -16.77 -6.91
N GLN A 23 7.78 -17.79 -6.51
CA GLN A 23 7.88 -19.04 -7.27
C GLN A 23 6.62 -19.87 -7.17
N ASN A 24 6.05 -20.02 -5.98
CA ASN A 24 4.85 -20.82 -5.74
C ASN A 24 3.63 -20.26 -6.48
N ILE A 25 3.42 -18.94 -6.49
CA ILE A 25 2.28 -18.35 -7.20
C ILE A 25 2.33 -18.55 -8.72
N LYS A 26 3.52 -18.79 -9.29
CA LYS A 26 3.66 -19.08 -10.73
C LYS A 26 3.14 -20.45 -11.13
N GLN A 27 3.04 -21.38 -10.17
CA GLN A 27 2.57 -22.75 -10.42
C GLN A 27 1.05 -22.82 -10.60
N PHE A 28 0.29 -21.84 -10.07
CA PHE A 28 -1.16 -21.84 -10.23
C PHE A 28 -1.57 -21.52 -11.67
N PRO A 29 -2.48 -22.31 -12.26
CA PRO A 29 -2.97 -22.06 -13.62
C PRO A 29 -3.78 -20.76 -13.67
N ILE A 30 -3.71 -20.10 -14.83
CA ILE A 30 -4.60 -18.97 -15.12
C ILE A 30 -5.92 -19.56 -15.60
N LEU A 31 -7.02 -19.11 -15.03
CA LEU A 31 -8.36 -19.55 -15.43
C LEU A 31 -8.78 -18.92 -16.77
N SER A 32 -9.46 -19.70 -17.59
CA SER A 32 -10.18 -19.19 -18.76
C SER A 32 -11.39 -18.34 -18.31
N GLN A 33 -11.97 -17.58 -19.23
CA GLN A 33 -13.15 -16.77 -18.93
C GLN A 33 -14.36 -17.61 -18.50
N GLU A 34 -14.54 -18.75 -19.15
CA GLU A 34 -15.65 -19.67 -18.84
C GLU A 34 -15.46 -20.36 -17.49
N GLU A 35 -14.23 -20.81 -17.19
CA GLU A 35 -13.93 -21.39 -15.87
C GLU A 35 -14.10 -20.38 -14.75
N GLU A 36 -13.62 -19.14 -14.94
CA GLU A 36 -13.76 -18.04 -13.99
C GLU A 36 -15.24 -17.76 -13.69
N TYR A 37 -16.08 -17.68 -14.74
CA TYR A 37 -17.51 -17.45 -14.61
C TYR A 37 -18.21 -18.60 -13.86
N ASN A 38 -17.93 -19.85 -14.26
CA ASN A 38 -18.53 -21.03 -13.65
C ASN A 38 -18.16 -21.17 -12.18
N LEU A 39 -16.88 -20.99 -11.83
CA LEU A 39 -16.41 -21.00 -10.45
C LEU A 39 -17.01 -19.85 -9.63
N ALA A 40 -17.10 -18.65 -10.19
CA ALA A 40 -17.71 -17.53 -9.50
C ALA A 40 -19.20 -17.76 -9.24
N LYS A 41 -19.94 -18.30 -10.21
CA LYS A 41 -21.36 -18.62 -10.07
C LYS A 41 -21.60 -19.73 -9.04
N GLU A 42 -20.75 -20.75 -9.05
CA GLU A 42 -20.79 -21.80 -8.05
C GLU A 42 -20.48 -21.27 -6.65
N TYR A 43 -19.49 -20.38 -6.51
CA TYR A 43 -19.17 -19.74 -5.25
C TYR A 43 -20.32 -18.90 -4.69
N VAL A 44 -21.01 -18.13 -5.52
CA VAL A 44 -22.17 -17.34 -5.09
C VAL A 44 -23.27 -18.25 -4.51
N ARG A 45 -23.45 -19.46 -5.10
CA ARG A 45 -24.46 -20.42 -4.67
C ARG A 45 -24.07 -21.19 -3.40
N THR A 46 -22.83 -21.66 -3.31
CA THR A 46 -22.40 -22.63 -2.29
C THR A 46 -21.61 -21.99 -1.14
N ARG A 47 -20.95 -20.86 -1.40
CA ARG A 47 -19.99 -20.24 -0.47
C ARG A 47 -18.88 -21.19 -0.02
N ASP A 48 -18.53 -22.16 -0.88
CA ASP A 48 -17.51 -23.16 -0.56
C ASP A 48 -16.10 -22.52 -0.56
N ALA A 49 -15.38 -22.77 0.54
CA ALA A 49 -14.01 -22.29 0.72
C ALA A 49 -13.03 -22.83 -0.35
N LYS A 50 -13.25 -24.05 -0.87
CA LYS A 50 -12.39 -24.64 -1.91
C LYS A 50 -12.50 -23.88 -3.22
N ILE A 51 -13.70 -23.43 -3.59
CA ILE A 51 -13.94 -22.66 -4.80
C ILE A 51 -13.30 -21.25 -4.66
N SER A 52 -13.54 -20.61 -3.51
CA SER A 52 -12.88 -19.33 -3.18
C SER A 52 -11.37 -19.44 -3.26
N TYR A 53 -10.79 -20.47 -2.68
CA TYR A 53 -9.33 -20.72 -2.73
C TYR A 53 -8.84 -20.83 -4.18
N ARG A 54 -9.53 -21.56 -5.06
CA ARG A 54 -9.16 -21.71 -6.46
C ARG A 54 -9.24 -20.37 -7.21
N LEU A 55 -10.24 -19.55 -6.96
CA LEU A 55 -10.38 -18.21 -7.53
C LEU A 55 -9.25 -17.30 -7.04
N VAL A 56 -8.94 -17.30 -5.75
CA VAL A 56 -7.89 -16.48 -5.16
C VAL A 56 -6.51 -16.86 -5.70
N THR A 57 -6.16 -18.16 -5.65
CA THR A 57 -4.82 -18.64 -6.04
C THR A 57 -4.50 -18.36 -7.50
N SER A 58 -5.46 -18.48 -8.40
CA SER A 58 -5.29 -18.15 -9.82
C SER A 58 -5.02 -16.65 -10.07
N HIS A 59 -5.40 -15.76 -9.13
CA HIS A 59 -5.26 -14.31 -9.26
C HIS A 59 -4.15 -13.70 -8.38
N LEU A 60 -3.39 -14.48 -7.60
CA LEU A 60 -2.29 -13.95 -6.76
C LEU A 60 -1.23 -13.19 -7.58
N ARG A 61 -0.96 -13.61 -8.82
CA ARG A 61 -0.05 -12.87 -9.72
C ARG A 61 -0.52 -11.46 -10.01
N LEU A 62 -1.84 -11.22 -10.02
CA LEU A 62 -2.41 -9.90 -10.21
C LEU A 62 -2.11 -8.99 -9.02
N VAL A 63 -2.16 -9.53 -7.80
CA VAL A 63 -1.80 -8.79 -6.57
C VAL A 63 -0.36 -8.31 -6.66
N VAL A 64 0.59 -9.19 -6.98
CA VAL A 64 2.01 -8.82 -7.12
C VAL A 64 2.21 -7.74 -8.18
N LYS A 65 1.52 -7.85 -9.33
CA LYS A 65 1.57 -6.83 -10.39
C LYS A 65 1.05 -5.46 -9.94
N VAL A 66 0.04 -5.43 -9.08
CA VAL A 66 -0.48 -4.17 -8.51
C VAL A 66 0.50 -3.61 -7.50
N VAL A 67 0.97 -4.44 -6.55
CA VAL A 67 1.89 -4.04 -5.48
C VAL A 67 3.21 -3.51 -6.03
N SER A 68 3.72 -4.07 -7.14
CA SER A 68 4.97 -3.60 -7.77
C SER A 68 4.97 -2.11 -8.13
N LYS A 69 3.79 -1.52 -8.35
CA LYS A 69 3.63 -0.08 -8.63
C LYS A 69 3.78 0.80 -7.38
N PHE A 70 3.73 0.20 -6.19
CA PHE A 70 3.84 0.89 -4.91
C PHE A 70 5.19 0.70 -4.21
N ARG A 71 6.15 0.00 -4.81
CA ARG A 71 7.51 -0.23 -4.23
C ARG A 71 8.22 1.06 -3.81
N GLY A 72 7.95 2.16 -4.49
CA GLY A 72 8.62 3.43 -4.23
C GLY A 72 8.24 4.13 -2.92
N TYR A 73 7.31 3.59 -2.12
CA TYR A 73 6.89 4.22 -0.85
C TYR A 73 7.72 3.77 0.37
N GLY A 74 8.75 2.93 0.20
CA GLY A 74 9.65 2.51 1.28
C GLY A 74 9.07 1.46 2.24
N LEU A 75 7.87 0.93 1.96
CA LEU A 75 7.22 -0.09 2.79
C LEU A 75 7.61 -1.51 2.38
N PRO A 76 7.57 -2.49 3.30
CA PRO A 76 7.86 -3.89 3.02
C PRO A 76 6.91 -4.46 1.96
N VAL A 77 7.48 -5.01 0.89
CA VAL A 77 6.70 -5.55 -0.24
C VAL A 77 5.84 -6.73 0.19
N ALA A 78 6.33 -7.54 1.13
CA ALA A 78 5.62 -8.70 1.66
C ALA A 78 4.29 -8.30 2.32
N GLU A 79 4.33 -7.29 3.18
CA GLU A 79 3.14 -6.77 3.84
C GLU A 79 2.14 -6.15 2.86
N MET A 80 2.64 -5.39 1.86
CA MET A 80 1.77 -4.87 0.80
C MET A 80 1.09 -5.98 -0.01
N ILE A 81 1.75 -7.13 -0.21
CA ILE A 81 1.16 -8.30 -0.86
C ILE A 81 0.10 -8.92 0.04
N SER A 82 0.36 -9.08 1.34
CA SER A 82 -0.60 -9.61 2.30
C SER A 82 -1.88 -8.77 2.34
N GLU A 83 -1.77 -7.46 2.41
CA GLU A 83 -2.90 -6.54 2.32
C GLU A 83 -3.63 -6.61 0.96
N GLY A 84 -2.86 -6.73 -0.12
CA GLY A 84 -3.41 -6.94 -1.45
C GLY A 84 -4.21 -8.25 -1.57
N ASN A 85 -3.74 -9.32 -0.92
CA ASN A 85 -4.46 -10.61 -0.85
C ASN A 85 -5.77 -10.49 -0.07
N ILE A 86 -5.79 -9.71 1.03
CA ILE A 86 -7.03 -9.38 1.75
C ILE A 86 -8.01 -8.65 0.82
N GLY A 87 -7.52 -7.67 0.04
CA GLY A 87 -8.32 -6.98 -0.98
C GLY A 87 -8.89 -7.95 -2.03
N LEU A 88 -8.10 -8.93 -2.47
CA LEU A 88 -8.54 -9.96 -3.40
C LEU A 88 -9.64 -10.86 -2.80
N LEU A 89 -9.53 -11.23 -1.53
CA LEU A 89 -10.56 -12.00 -0.80
C LEU A 89 -11.88 -11.22 -0.74
N TYR A 90 -11.84 -9.93 -0.43
CA TYR A 90 -13.05 -9.08 -0.48
C TYR A 90 -13.66 -9.01 -1.88
N ALA A 91 -12.81 -9.00 -2.92
CA ALA A 91 -13.31 -9.03 -4.29
C ALA A 91 -14.06 -10.33 -4.60
N VAL A 92 -13.54 -11.49 -4.18
CA VAL A 92 -14.22 -12.81 -4.38
C VAL A 92 -15.57 -12.83 -3.68
N ASP A 93 -15.63 -12.32 -2.46
CA ASP A 93 -16.88 -12.33 -1.68
C ASP A 93 -18.00 -11.47 -2.29
N LYS A 94 -17.61 -10.34 -2.91
CA LYS A 94 -18.55 -9.34 -3.45
C LYS A 94 -18.73 -9.38 -4.96
N PHE A 95 -18.06 -10.30 -5.64
CA PHE A 95 -18.13 -10.40 -7.09
C PHE A 95 -19.48 -10.97 -7.54
N ASP A 96 -20.06 -10.32 -8.53
CA ASP A 96 -21.27 -10.74 -9.20
C ASP A 96 -20.96 -11.12 -10.66
N PRO A 97 -20.95 -12.44 -11.00
CA PRO A 97 -20.60 -12.90 -12.34
C PRO A 97 -21.62 -12.52 -13.41
N ASP A 98 -22.89 -12.29 -13.05
CA ASP A 98 -23.95 -12.02 -14.00
C ASP A 98 -23.87 -10.59 -14.59
N LYS A 99 -23.00 -9.71 -14.04
CA LYS A 99 -22.73 -8.37 -14.58
C LYS A 99 -21.86 -8.37 -15.85
N GLY A 100 -21.36 -9.50 -16.31
CA GLY A 100 -20.63 -9.63 -17.57
C GLY A 100 -19.18 -9.10 -17.57
N PHE A 101 -18.65 -8.64 -16.42
CA PHE A 101 -17.25 -8.20 -16.30
C PHE A 101 -16.36 -9.36 -15.84
N ARG A 102 -15.08 -9.29 -16.27
CA ARG A 102 -14.06 -10.23 -15.81
C ARG A 102 -13.76 -9.99 -14.33
N PHE A 103 -13.61 -11.08 -13.56
CA PHE A 103 -13.25 -11.00 -12.15
C PHE A 103 -11.93 -10.23 -11.93
N SER A 104 -10.93 -10.47 -12.79
CA SER A 104 -9.65 -9.75 -12.74
C SER A 104 -9.80 -8.22 -12.79
N THR A 105 -10.73 -7.70 -13.60
CA THR A 105 -11.01 -6.26 -13.71
C THR A 105 -11.64 -5.72 -12.43
N TYR A 106 -12.58 -6.47 -11.86
CA TYR A 106 -13.22 -6.12 -10.59
C TYR A 106 -12.24 -6.18 -9.41
N ALA A 107 -11.46 -7.26 -9.32
CA ALA A 107 -10.48 -7.48 -8.28
C ALA A 107 -9.38 -6.39 -8.24
N LEU A 108 -8.99 -5.85 -9.40
CA LEU A 108 -8.01 -4.75 -9.49
C LEU A 108 -8.38 -3.54 -8.62
N TRP A 109 -9.66 -3.20 -8.52
CA TRP A 109 -10.13 -2.08 -7.72
C TRP A 109 -9.98 -2.36 -6.22
N TRP A 110 -10.36 -3.56 -5.78
CA TRP A 110 -10.25 -3.97 -4.38
C TRP A 110 -8.80 -4.11 -3.93
N ILE A 111 -7.97 -4.78 -4.73
CA ILE A 111 -6.54 -4.93 -4.45
C ILE A 111 -5.88 -3.56 -4.34
N ARG A 112 -6.14 -2.66 -5.30
CA ARG A 112 -5.59 -1.31 -5.28
C ARG A 112 -6.06 -0.53 -4.06
N ALA A 113 -7.33 -0.59 -3.71
CA ALA A 113 -7.89 0.10 -2.55
C ALA A 113 -7.25 -0.40 -1.24
N ALA A 114 -7.08 -1.72 -1.08
CA ALA A 114 -6.45 -2.31 0.09
C ALA A 114 -4.98 -1.88 0.22
N VAL A 115 -4.19 -1.99 -0.86
CA VAL A 115 -2.78 -1.57 -0.86
C VAL A 115 -2.65 -0.06 -0.61
N GLN A 116 -3.48 0.77 -1.23
CA GLN A 116 -3.46 2.22 -1.00
C GLN A 116 -3.81 2.58 0.45
N LYS A 117 -4.80 1.91 1.03
CA LYS A 117 -5.16 2.09 2.44
C LYS A 117 -3.99 1.74 3.35
N TYR A 118 -3.34 0.61 3.11
CA TYR A 118 -2.16 0.18 3.86
C TYR A 118 -1.03 1.21 3.74
N VAL A 119 -0.68 1.62 2.53
CA VAL A 119 0.38 2.63 2.29
C VAL A 119 0.11 3.92 3.04
N LEU A 120 -1.12 4.46 3.00
CA LEU A 120 -1.47 5.69 3.72
C LEU A 120 -1.40 5.54 5.25
N ASN A 121 -1.68 4.36 5.79
CA ASN A 121 -1.67 4.13 7.23
C ASN A 121 -0.28 3.83 7.79
N SER A 122 0.59 3.22 6.97
CA SER A 122 1.90 2.71 7.42
C SER A 122 3.08 3.57 7.00
N TRP A 123 2.85 4.60 6.16
CA TRP A 123 3.93 5.44 5.66
C TRP A 123 4.53 6.36 6.74
N SER A 124 3.72 6.84 7.69
CA SER A 124 4.15 7.70 8.80
C SER A 124 3.32 7.39 10.06
N LEU A 125 3.92 7.59 11.23
CA LEU A 125 3.25 7.49 12.52
C LEU A 125 2.12 8.52 12.65
N VAL A 126 2.33 9.71 12.07
CA VAL A 126 1.30 10.75 11.99
C VAL A 126 0.44 10.50 10.77
N LYS A 127 -0.85 10.28 10.98
CA LYS A 127 -1.80 9.96 9.91
C LYS A 127 -1.82 11.01 8.82
N ILE A 128 -1.46 10.59 7.59
CA ILE A 128 -1.47 11.39 6.38
C ILE A 128 -2.69 11.01 5.52
N GLY A 129 -3.21 11.98 4.75
CA GLY A 129 -4.28 11.69 3.80
C GLY A 129 -5.64 11.52 4.46
N THR A 130 -6.00 12.40 5.38
CA THR A 130 -7.33 12.43 6.01
C THR A 130 -8.41 12.90 5.03
N THR A 131 -8.09 13.86 4.17
CA THR A 131 -9.01 14.38 3.15
C THR A 131 -8.81 13.73 1.78
N ALA A 132 -9.81 13.84 0.89
CA ALA A 132 -9.71 13.35 -0.48
C ALA A 132 -8.59 14.06 -1.26
N ALA A 133 -8.42 15.36 -1.06
CA ALA A 133 -7.36 16.17 -1.66
C ALA A 133 -5.96 15.68 -1.23
N GLN A 134 -5.74 15.44 0.07
CA GLN A 134 -4.49 14.94 0.59
C GLN A 134 -4.14 13.55 0.03
N LYS A 135 -5.12 12.62 -0.05
CA LYS A 135 -4.92 11.30 -0.68
C LYS A 135 -4.52 11.44 -2.14
N LYS A 136 -5.21 12.30 -2.89
CA LYS A 136 -4.93 12.58 -4.30
C LYS A 136 -3.51 13.14 -4.48
N LEU A 137 -3.10 14.08 -3.62
CA LEU A 137 -1.75 14.64 -3.61
C LEU A 137 -0.71 13.59 -3.28
N PHE A 138 -0.87 12.83 -2.21
CA PHE A 138 0.08 11.81 -1.77
C PHE A 138 0.48 10.84 -2.89
N PHE A 139 -0.50 10.33 -3.65
CA PHE A 139 -0.22 9.39 -4.73
C PHE A 139 0.23 10.02 -6.04
N ASN A 140 -0.15 11.27 -6.31
CA ASN A 140 0.15 11.91 -7.58
C ASN A 140 1.36 12.84 -7.54
N LEU A 141 1.68 13.45 -6.39
CA LEU A 141 2.80 14.42 -6.28
C LEU A 141 4.13 13.79 -6.69
N ARG A 142 4.45 12.61 -6.18
CA ARG A 142 5.66 11.85 -6.54
C ARG A 142 5.70 11.51 -8.03
N LYS A 143 4.56 11.10 -8.59
CA LYS A 143 4.45 10.78 -10.01
C LYS A 143 4.69 12.01 -10.90
N VAL A 144 4.19 13.18 -10.47
CA VAL A 144 4.41 14.45 -11.19
C VAL A 144 5.85 14.89 -11.07
N LYS A 145 6.47 14.81 -9.87
CA LYS A 145 7.89 15.08 -9.66
C LYS A 145 8.77 14.25 -10.60
N ASN A 146 8.54 12.93 -10.63
CA ASN A 146 9.30 12.03 -11.50
C ASN A 146 9.13 12.37 -12.99
N ARG A 147 7.93 12.79 -13.43
CA ARG A 147 7.68 13.21 -14.82
C ARG A 147 8.43 14.50 -15.19
N LEU A 148 8.59 15.39 -14.21
CA LEU A 148 9.29 16.66 -14.39
C LEU A 148 10.81 16.55 -14.12
N ASN A 149 11.32 15.33 -13.86
CA ASN A 149 12.71 15.06 -13.48
C ASN A 149 13.20 15.94 -12.31
N LEU A 150 12.28 16.27 -11.39
CA LEU A 150 12.63 17.01 -10.18
C LEU A 150 13.19 16.03 -9.16
N THR A 151 14.44 16.25 -8.76
CA THR A 151 15.06 15.54 -7.64
C THR A 151 14.39 15.98 -6.33
N ASP A 152 14.26 15.08 -5.35
CA ASP A 152 13.57 15.36 -4.08
C ASP A 152 14.22 16.55 -3.30
N ASP A 153 15.50 16.82 -3.52
CA ASP A 153 16.27 17.88 -2.85
C ASP A 153 16.08 19.28 -3.47
N ARG A 154 15.52 19.38 -4.69
CA ARG A 154 15.28 20.70 -5.28
C ARG A 154 13.98 21.29 -4.76
N GLU A 155 14.04 22.54 -4.30
CA GLU A 155 12.84 23.30 -4.00
C GLU A 155 11.99 23.44 -5.27
N MET A 156 10.70 23.08 -5.14
CA MET A 156 9.77 23.26 -6.24
C MET A 156 9.54 24.76 -6.46
N SER A 157 9.74 25.21 -7.70
CA SER A 157 9.42 26.59 -8.04
C SER A 157 7.91 26.87 -7.85
N GLN A 158 7.55 28.10 -7.56
CA GLN A 158 6.16 28.53 -7.37
C GLN A 158 5.27 28.19 -8.58
N ASP A 159 5.83 28.24 -9.78
CA ASP A 159 5.12 27.94 -11.02
C ASP A 159 4.79 26.43 -11.12
N VAL A 160 5.70 25.57 -10.69
CA VAL A 160 5.46 24.10 -10.64
C VAL A 160 4.36 23.78 -9.61
N ILE A 161 4.41 24.42 -8.44
CA ILE A 161 3.40 24.22 -7.40
C ILE A 161 2.00 24.65 -7.91
N ARG A 162 1.89 25.81 -8.59
CA ARG A 162 0.64 26.28 -9.18
C ARG A 162 0.13 25.33 -10.27
N ASN A 163 1.02 24.82 -11.13
CA ASN A 163 0.65 23.87 -12.16
C ASN A 163 0.15 22.53 -11.58
N ILE A 164 0.74 22.05 -10.49
CA ILE A 164 0.29 20.86 -9.77
C ILE A 164 -1.06 21.14 -9.13
N ALA A 165 -1.23 22.26 -8.44
CA ALA A 165 -2.46 22.66 -7.79
C ALA A 165 -3.63 22.71 -8.79
N SER A 166 -3.44 23.35 -9.94
CA SER A 166 -4.46 23.42 -11.00
C SER A 166 -4.75 22.06 -11.64
N SER A 167 -3.73 21.21 -11.88
CA SER A 167 -3.91 19.90 -12.51
C SER A 167 -4.64 18.91 -11.62
N LEU A 168 -4.49 19.04 -10.30
CA LEU A 168 -5.08 18.15 -9.30
C LEU A 168 -6.32 18.74 -8.63
N ASP A 169 -6.70 19.98 -8.97
CA ASP A 169 -7.83 20.70 -8.36
C ASP A 169 -7.72 20.71 -6.83
N VAL A 170 -6.60 21.25 -6.34
CA VAL A 170 -6.25 21.39 -4.92
C VAL A 170 -5.64 22.77 -4.67
N SER A 171 -5.61 23.21 -3.42
CA SER A 171 -5.00 24.51 -3.09
C SER A 171 -3.47 24.45 -3.18
N VAL A 172 -2.86 25.61 -3.47
CA VAL A 172 -1.40 25.79 -3.48
C VAL A 172 -0.79 25.44 -2.11
N GLN A 173 -1.48 25.82 -1.04
CA GLN A 173 -1.08 25.54 0.34
C GLN A 173 -1.00 24.02 0.60
N GLU A 174 -2.04 23.25 0.20
CA GLU A 174 -2.05 21.80 0.37
C GLU A 174 -0.92 21.11 -0.39
N VAL A 175 -0.53 21.60 -1.57
CA VAL A 175 0.61 21.10 -2.34
C VAL A 175 1.92 21.34 -1.58
N THR A 176 2.10 22.56 -1.05
CA THR A 176 3.30 22.93 -0.28
C THR A 176 3.42 22.11 0.98
N ASP A 177 2.35 22.01 1.77
CA ASP A 177 2.32 21.24 3.01
C ASP A 177 2.61 19.75 2.76
N MET A 178 1.98 19.16 1.73
CA MET A 178 2.22 17.78 1.36
C MET A 178 3.66 17.56 0.88
N ASN A 179 4.21 18.51 0.12
CA ASN A 179 5.59 18.43 -0.34
C ASN A 179 6.58 18.44 0.83
N THR A 180 6.35 19.30 1.83
CA THR A 180 7.17 19.36 3.04
C THR A 180 7.11 18.04 3.81
N ARG A 181 5.91 17.47 3.99
CA ARG A 181 5.73 16.19 4.67
C ARG A 181 6.37 15.01 3.95
N LEU A 182 6.39 15.01 2.61
CA LEU A 182 6.99 13.94 1.82
C LEU A 182 8.51 14.03 1.68
N LYS A 183 9.13 15.15 2.07
CA LYS A 183 10.59 15.32 2.02
C LYS A 183 11.31 14.59 3.14
N SER A 184 10.70 14.46 4.31
CA SER A 184 11.30 13.85 5.49
C SER A 184 10.47 12.66 5.98
N HIS A 185 11.15 11.60 6.36
CA HIS A 185 10.56 10.51 7.14
C HIS A 185 10.53 10.89 8.62
N ASP A 186 9.72 10.17 9.39
CA ASP A 186 9.68 10.32 10.84
C ASP A 186 11.08 10.04 11.41
N GLY A 187 11.61 10.99 12.18
CA GLY A 187 12.91 10.87 12.84
C GLY A 187 12.76 10.21 14.22
N SER A 188 13.78 9.43 14.62
CA SER A 188 13.83 8.92 15.99
C SER A 188 14.33 10.01 16.92
N LEU A 189 13.69 10.20 18.07
CA LEU A 189 14.15 11.09 19.13
C LEU A 189 15.27 10.48 19.98
N ASN A 190 15.49 9.16 19.88
CA ASN A 190 16.56 8.46 20.60
C ASN A 190 17.89 8.46 19.83
N VAL A 191 18.04 9.33 18.86
CA VAL A 191 19.34 9.53 18.16
C VAL A 191 20.26 10.32 19.08
N LEU A 192 21.47 9.78 19.32
CA LEU A 192 22.53 10.48 20.04
C LEU A 192 22.97 11.71 19.24
N VAL A 193 22.93 12.88 19.88
CA VAL A 193 23.33 14.16 19.25
C VAL A 193 24.85 14.26 19.20
N ASP A 194 25.55 13.65 20.16
CA ASP A 194 27.00 13.61 20.22
C ASP A 194 27.48 12.16 20.33
N SER A 195 28.02 11.65 19.23
CA SER A 195 28.56 10.29 19.13
C SER A 195 29.99 10.16 19.68
N SER A 196 30.58 11.26 20.17
CA SER A 196 31.99 11.32 20.65
C SER A 196 32.12 11.07 22.15
N SER A 197 31.03 11.07 22.92
CA SER A 197 31.05 10.81 24.36
C SER A 197 30.29 9.53 24.74
N ASP A 198 30.88 8.74 25.63
CA ASP A 198 30.28 7.50 26.17
C ASP A 198 28.93 7.72 26.90
N ASN A 199 28.59 8.98 27.19
CA ASN A 199 27.32 9.47 27.76
C ASN A 199 26.63 10.47 26.81
N GLY A 200 26.48 10.12 25.54
CA GLY A 200 25.84 10.99 24.55
C GLY A 200 24.40 11.28 24.93
N SER A 201 24.01 12.57 24.94
CA SER A 201 22.62 12.99 25.13
C SER A 201 21.78 12.65 23.90
N GLU A 202 20.56 12.16 24.13
CA GLU A 202 19.60 11.88 23.08
C GLU A 202 18.93 13.18 22.60
N LEU A 203 18.45 13.21 21.37
CA LEU A 203 17.69 14.34 20.82
C LEU A 203 16.45 14.66 21.70
N LEU A 204 15.91 13.65 22.36
CA LEU A 204 14.79 13.78 23.31
C LEU A 204 15.12 14.72 24.47
N ASP A 205 16.35 14.71 24.98
CA ASP A 205 16.78 15.52 26.14
C ASP A 205 16.81 17.02 25.82
N PHE A 206 16.86 17.39 24.54
CA PHE A 206 16.88 18.80 24.10
C PHE A 206 15.49 19.37 23.81
N ILE A 207 14.43 18.55 23.90
CA ILE A 207 13.07 19.01 23.65
C ILE A 207 12.51 19.63 24.95
N ALA A 208 12.35 20.96 24.94
CA ALA A 208 11.76 21.66 26.07
C ALA A 208 10.26 21.35 26.23
N ASP A 209 9.83 21.14 27.48
CA ASP A 209 8.39 21.09 27.79
C ASP A 209 7.81 22.50 27.65
N THR A 210 6.71 22.61 26.92
CA THR A 210 5.98 23.87 26.70
C THR A 210 5.03 24.22 27.84
N LYS A 211 4.87 23.33 28.83
CA LYS A 211 4.03 23.62 29.99
C LYS A 211 4.74 24.58 30.94
N PRO A 212 4.03 25.57 31.51
CA PRO A 212 4.61 26.47 32.51
C PRO A 212 5.07 25.66 33.72
N ASN A 213 6.24 26.02 34.23
CA ASN A 213 6.77 25.45 35.47
C ASN A 213 5.86 25.78 36.66
N GLN A 214 5.89 24.95 37.72
CA GLN A 214 5.08 25.15 38.91
C GLN A 214 5.31 26.51 39.60
N GLU A 215 6.46 27.14 39.29
CA GLU A 215 6.79 28.49 39.81
C GLU A 215 6.14 29.63 39.01
N GLU A 216 5.59 29.33 37.81
CA GLU A 216 4.90 30.31 36.96
C GLU A 216 3.39 30.33 37.14
N TRP A 217 2.87 29.57 38.08
CA TRP A 217 1.46 29.56 38.51
C TRP A 217 1.30 30.49 39.77
#